data_4d5af78220a298b86f0f27a010827dd7
#
_entry.id   4d5af78220a298b86f0f27a010827dd7
#
_cell.length_a   1.000
_cell.length_b   1.000
_cell.length_c   1.000
_cell.angle_alpha   90.00
_cell.angle_beta   90.00
_cell.angle_gamma   90.00
#
_symmetry.space_group_name_H-M   'P 1'
#
loop_
_entity.id
_entity.type
_entity.pdbx_description
1 polymer ?
#
loop_
_entity_poly.entity_id
_entity_poly.type
_entity_poly.pdbx_seq_one_letter_code
_entity_poly.pdbx_strand_id
1 'polypeptide(L)'
;MSLAAEKIASGLNGLVEQLEVVSHNVANAQTAGFKRRVLTFEQEYQKSLKALEGSCSLQSNPLQTRQTVDFSQGQLIQTNRPLDVALEGRGFLTVQTPEGPMYTRNGSLQLN
;
A
#
# COMPACT_ATOMS: atom_id res chain seq x y z
N MET A 1 10.99 -10.25 29.29
CA MET A 1 9.82 -9.55 28.76
C MET A 1 8.67 -10.51 28.62
N SER A 2 7.47 -10.11 29.03
CA SER A 2 6.31 -10.97 28.90
C SER A 2 5.84 -11.02 27.44
N LEU A 3 5.31 -12.16 27.03
CA LEU A 3 4.71 -12.35 25.70
C LEU A 3 3.58 -11.34 25.42
N ALA A 4 2.88 -10.91 26.45
CA ALA A 4 1.83 -9.89 26.38
C ALA A 4 2.41 -8.52 25.95
N ALA A 5 3.57 -8.13 26.46
CA ALA A 5 4.22 -6.88 26.09
C ALA A 5 4.66 -6.87 24.62
N GLU A 6 5.15 -7.98 24.11
CA GLU A 6 5.52 -8.12 22.70
C GLU A 6 4.32 -8.02 21.76
N LYS A 7 3.20 -8.63 22.13
CA LYS A 7 1.95 -8.54 21.38
C LYS A 7 1.40 -7.12 21.34
N ILE A 8 1.44 -6.41 22.46
CA ILE A 8 1.03 -5.01 22.55
C ILE A 8 1.93 -4.14 21.69
N ALA A 9 3.24 -4.36 21.76
CA ALA A 9 4.21 -3.61 20.96
C ALA A 9 3.98 -3.82 19.45
N SER A 10 3.73 -5.03 19.01
CA SER A 10 3.45 -5.32 17.60
C SER A 10 2.14 -4.69 17.14
N GLY A 11 1.11 -4.70 17.99
CA GLY A 11 -0.16 -4.02 17.73
C GLY A 11 0.00 -2.51 17.58
N LEU A 12 0.78 -1.88 18.46
CA LEU A 12 1.08 -0.45 18.39
C LEU A 12 1.85 -0.09 17.13
N ASN A 13 2.85 -0.88 16.76
CA ASN A 13 3.59 -0.69 15.52
C ASN A 13 2.69 -0.79 14.29
N GLY A 14 1.74 -1.73 14.29
CA GLY A 14 0.74 -1.85 13.23
C GLY A 14 -0.15 -0.62 13.12
N LEU A 15 -0.58 -0.04 14.25
CA LEU A 15 -1.37 1.18 14.26
C LEU A 15 -0.59 2.40 13.76
N VAL A 16 0.69 2.52 14.13
CA VAL A 16 1.57 3.58 13.62
C VAL A 16 1.72 3.47 12.11
N GLU A 17 1.94 2.28 11.59
CA GLU A 17 2.05 2.04 10.16
C GLU A 17 0.75 2.35 9.42
N GLN A 18 -0.39 2.00 10.02
CA GLN A 18 -1.71 2.36 9.48
C GLN A 18 -1.88 3.89 9.43
N LEU A 19 -1.45 4.61 10.45
CA LEU A 19 -1.49 6.06 10.48
C LEU A 19 -0.62 6.67 9.37
N GLU A 20 0.57 6.13 9.14
CA GLU A 20 1.46 6.56 8.05
C GLU A 20 0.82 6.37 6.67
N VAL A 21 0.20 5.22 6.44
CA VAL A 21 -0.49 4.91 5.17
C VAL A 21 -1.67 5.86 4.97
N VAL A 22 -2.50 6.06 5.97
CA VAL A 22 -3.65 6.98 5.89
C VAL A 22 -3.19 8.41 5.65
N SER A 23 -2.14 8.86 6.36
CA SER A 23 -1.58 10.20 6.17
C SER A 23 -1.06 10.40 4.75
N HIS A 24 -0.37 9.41 4.20
CA HIS A 24 0.13 9.44 2.83
C HIS A 24 -1.02 9.50 1.82
N ASN A 25 -2.06 8.71 2.01
CA ASN A 25 -3.24 8.70 1.14
C ASN A 25 -4.01 10.02 1.22
N VAL A 26 -4.19 10.60 2.41
CA VAL A 26 -4.87 11.88 2.60
C VAL A 26 -4.06 13.02 1.97
N ALA A 27 -2.75 13.04 2.17
CA ALA A 27 -1.87 14.05 1.58
C ALA A 27 -1.93 14.04 0.04
N ASN A 28 -2.17 12.89 -0.57
CA ASN A 28 -2.23 12.71 -2.01
C ASN A 28 -3.66 12.54 -2.55
N ALA A 29 -4.69 12.83 -1.75
CA ALA A 29 -6.09 12.62 -2.14
C ALA A 29 -6.48 13.40 -3.40
N GLN A 30 -5.84 14.54 -3.65
CA GLN A 30 -6.08 15.37 -4.83
C GLN A 30 -4.97 15.29 -5.88
N THR A 31 -4.00 14.42 -5.67
CA THR A 31 -2.91 14.23 -6.63
C THR A 31 -3.41 13.44 -7.83
N ALA A 32 -3.21 13.99 -9.03
CA ALA A 32 -3.62 13.32 -10.26
C ALA A 32 -2.83 12.01 -10.46
N GLY A 33 -3.54 10.96 -10.80
CA GLY A 33 -2.94 9.64 -11.04
C GLY A 33 -2.42 8.94 -9.80
N PHE A 34 -2.77 9.41 -8.62
CA PHE A 34 -2.35 8.76 -7.38
C PHE A 34 -3.06 7.42 -7.19
N LYS A 35 -2.29 6.42 -6.81
CA LYS A 35 -2.81 5.10 -6.43
C LYS A 35 -2.61 4.90 -4.93
N ARG A 36 -3.72 4.74 -4.22
CA ARG A 36 -3.71 4.62 -2.77
C ARG A 36 -2.97 3.36 -2.32
N ARG A 37 -2.34 3.45 -1.18
CA ARG A 37 -1.77 2.30 -0.49
C ARG A 37 -2.81 1.67 0.41
N VAL A 38 -2.84 0.37 0.43
CA VAL A 38 -3.71 -0.43 1.30
C VAL A 38 -2.84 -1.23 2.25
N LEU A 39 -3.13 -1.13 3.53
CA LEU A 39 -2.46 -1.89 4.56
C LEU A 39 -3.33 -3.08 4.96
N THR A 40 -2.75 -4.25 4.89
CA THR A 40 -3.38 -5.49 5.32
C THR A 40 -2.63 -6.04 6.54
N PHE A 41 -3.38 -6.41 7.56
CA PHE A 41 -2.82 -7.07 8.74
C PHE A 41 -2.95 -8.57 8.55
N GLU A 42 -1.82 -9.25 8.58
CA GLU A 42 -1.75 -10.71 8.48
C GLU A 42 -1.19 -11.28 9.78
N GLN A 43 -1.93 -12.17 10.36
CA GLN A 43 -1.44 -12.97 11.49
C GLN A 43 -1.26 -14.39 10.99
N GLU A 44 0.00 -14.76 10.79
CA GLU A 44 0.34 -16.09 10.35
C GLU A 44 0.31 -17.05 11.55
N TYR A 45 -0.72 -17.86 11.60
CA TYR A 45 -0.75 -18.99 12.53
C TYR A 45 0.07 -20.11 11.93
N GLN A 46 1.33 -20.21 12.32
CA GLN A 46 2.07 -21.44 12.04
C GLN A 46 1.42 -22.56 12.85
N LYS A 47 0.60 -23.36 12.20
CA LYS A 47 0.37 -24.71 12.64
C LYS A 47 1.71 -25.43 12.54
N SER A 48 2.47 -25.37 13.63
CA SER A 48 3.66 -26.20 13.76
C SER A 48 3.22 -27.65 13.57
N LEU A 49 3.78 -28.32 12.58
CA LEU A 49 3.62 -29.76 12.38
C LEU A 49 4.03 -30.58 13.63
N LYS A 50 4.68 -29.94 14.59
CA LYS A 50 4.94 -30.50 15.92
C LYS A 50 3.69 -30.68 16.79
N ALA A 51 2.52 -30.21 16.36
CA ALA A 51 1.26 -30.51 17.04
C ALA A 51 0.91 -32.00 16.98
N LEU A 52 1.55 -32.78 16.12
CA LEU A 52 1.42 -34.24 16.08
C LEU A 52 2.16 -34.91 17.25
N GLU A 53 3.02 -34.23 17.96
CA GLU A 53 3.76 -34.79 19.12
C GLU A 53 3.21 -34.31 20.46
N GLY A 54 2.01 -33.76 20.50
CA GLY A 54 1.28 -33.49 21.73
C GLY A 54 1.65 -32.24 22.50
N SER A 55 2.57 -31.40 22.00
CA SER A 55 2.84 -30.10 22.59
C SER A 55 2.14 -29.01 21.79
N CYS A 56 0.97 -28.63 22.24
CA CYS A 56 0.18 -27.53 21.69
C CYS A 56 0.79 -26.17 22.14
N SER A 57 1.95 -25.81 21.61
CA SER A 57 2.43 -24.45 21.76
C SER A 57 1.88 -23.63 20.60
N LEU A 58 0.78 -22.95 20.84
CA LEU A 58 0.28 -21.89 19.97
C LEU A 58 1.27 -20.73 20.03
N GLN A 59 2.36 -20.83 19.27
CA GLN A 59 3.21 -19.68 19.01
C GLN A 59 2.46 -18.78 18.02
N SER A 60 1.75 -17.80 18.54
CA SER A 60 1.21 -16.76 17.71
C SER A 60 2.37 -15.91 17.22
N ASN A 61 2.63 -15.97 15.94
CA ASN A 61 3.59 -15.08 15.31
C ASN A 61 3.17 -13.61 15.50
N PRO A 62 4.13 -12.69 15.59
CA PRO A 62 3.80 -11.27 15.68
C PRO A 62 2.95 -10.85 14.49
N LEU A 63 2.08 -9.88 14.71
CA LEU A 63 1.25 -9.29 13.68
C LEU A 63 2.14 -8.71 12.59
N GLN A 64 1.99 -9.22 11.37
CA GLN A 64 2.70 -8.70 10.21
C GLN A 64 1.79 -7.77 9.41
N THR A 65 2.37 -6.71 8.91
CA THR A 65 1.68 -5.77 8.04
C THR A 65 2.20 -5.91 6.62
N ARG A 66 1.29 -5.84 5.67
CA ARG A 66 1.61 -5.88 4.26
C ARG A 66 1.01 -4.67 3.56
N GLN A 67 1.85 -3.91 2.87
CA GLN A 67 1.39 -2.80 2.05
C GLN A 67 1.28 -3.21 0.59
N THR A 68 0.15 -2.91 0.00
CA THR A 68 -0.11 -3.11 -1.42
C THR A 68 -0.64 -1.82 -2.02
N VAL A 69 -0.50 -1.68 -3.33
CA VAL A 69 -1.02 -0.53 -4.06
C VAL A 69 -2.31 -0.94 -4.75
N ASP A 70 -3.34 -0.13 -4.59
CA ASP A 70 -4.64 -0.34 -5.25
C ASP A 70 -4.59 0.30 -6.65
N PHE A 71 -4.61 -0.52 -7.69
CA PHE A 71 -4.57 -0.08 -9.08
C PHE A 71 -5.97 0.08 -9.71
N SER A 72 -7.03 0.09 -8.91
CA SER A 72 -8.37 0.31 -9.43
C SER A 72 -8.52 1.68 -10.09
N GLN A 73 -9.40 1.77 -11.07
CA GLN A 73 -9.68 3.01 -11.79
C GLN A 73 -10.30 4.04 -10.85
N GLY A 74 -9.73 5.24 -10.83
CA GLY A 74 -10.28 6.38 -10.12
C GLY A 74 -11.30 7.15 -10.96
N GLN A 75 -11.84 8.20 -10.39
CA GLN A 75 -12.77 9.08 -11.06
C GLN A 75 -12.06 9.90 -12.13
N LEU A 76 -12.65 9.96 -13.32
CA LEU A 76 -12.19 10.85 -14.39
C LEU A 76 -12.84 12.22 -14.24
N ILE A 77 -12.02 13.26 -14.21
CA ILE A 77 -12.47 14.65 -14.06
C ILE A 77 -12.10 15.41 -15.33
N GLN A 78 -13.09 16.06 -15.94
CA GLN A 78 -12.85 16.91 -17.10
C GLN A 78 -12.33 18.28 -16.65
N THR A 79 -11.14 18.66 -17.11
CA THR A 79 -10.48 19.91 -16.73
C THR A 79 -10.52 20.98 -17.80
N ASN A 80 -10.90 20.65 -19.04
CA ASN A 80 -10.88 21.52 -20.23
C ASN A 80 -9.50 22.11 -20.58
N ARG A 81 -8.45 21.54 -20.02
CA ARG A 81 -7.08 21.91 -20.29
C ARG A 81 -6.51 21.02 -21.40
N PRO A 82 -5.94 21.58 -22.49
CA PRO A 82 -5.56 20.78 -23.67
C PRO A 82 -4.41 19.79 -23.42
N LEU A 83 -3.59 20.02 -22.39
CA LEU A 83 -2.47 19.15 -22.05
C LEU A 83 -2.80 18.11 -20.97
N ASP A 84 -4.00 18.11 -20.45
CA ASP A 84 -4.41 17.11 -19.48
C ASP A 84 -4.92 15.85 -20.20
N VAL A 85 -4.29 14.73 -19.89
CA VAL A 85 -4.61 13.42 -20.46
C VAL A 85 -4.94 12.46 -19.35
N ALA A 86 -5.95 11.64 -19.52
CA ALA A 86 -6.30 10.59 -18.59
C ALA A 86 -6.38 9.25 -19.30
N LEU A 87 -5.93 8.21 -18.62
CA LEU A 87 -6.05 6.85 -19.11
C LEU A 87 -7.25 6.17 -18.45
N GLU A 88 -8.09 5.57 -19.26
CA GLU A 88 -9.16 4.70 -18.81
C GLU A 88 -8.76 3.26 -18.98
N GLY A 89 -8.92 2.46 -17.94
CA GLY A 89 -8.53 1.07 -17.94
C GLY A 89 -7.11 0.85 -17.40
N ARG A 90 -6.49 -0.24 -17.85
CA ARG A 90 -5.15 -0.64 -17.40
C ARG A 90 -4.08 0.01 -18.26
N GLY A 91 -2.97 0.36 -17.63
CA GLY A 91 -1.79 0.88 -18.32
C GLY A 91 -1.21 2.11 -17.64
N PHE A 92 -0.07 2.54 -18.16
CA PHE A 92 0.66 3.70 -17.66
C PHE A 92 1.19 4.52 -18.83
N LEU A 93 1.36 5.81 -18.61
CA LEU A 93 2.09 6.67 -19.53
C LEU A 93 3.59 6.42 -19.36
N THR A 94 4.28 6.27 -20.47
CA THR A 94 5.74 6.11 -20.44
C THR A 94 6.39 7.47 -20.62
N VAL A 95 7.27 7.81 -19.70
CA VAL A 95 8.05 9.05 -19.73
C VAL A 95 9.52 8.71 -19.93
N GLN A 96 10.14 9.32 -20.94
CA GLN A 96 11.57 9.15 -21.17
C GLN A 96 12.34 10.09 -20.24
N THR A 97 13.17 9.50 -19.39
CA THR A 97 14.07 10.25 -18.50
C THR A 97 15.52 9.94 -18.82
N PRO A 98 16.48 10.80 -18.41
CA PRO A 98 17.90 10.51 -18.61
C PRO A 98 18.36 9.20 -17.98
N GLU A 99 17.66 8.72 -16.96
CA GLU A 99 17.94 7.45 -16.28
C GLU A 99 17.25 6.23 -16.92
N GLY A 100 16.40 6.47 -17.94
CA GLY A 100 15.66 5.43 -18.63
C GLY A 100 14.14 5.69 -18.66
N PRO A 101 13.35 4.80 -19.22
CA PRO A 101 11.90 4.97 -19.26
C PRO A 101 11.28 4.79 -17.86
N MET A 102 10.44 5.72 -17.49
CA MET A 102 9.65 5.66 -16.26
C MET A 102 8.16 5.64 -16.58
N TYR A 103 7.38 5.11 -15.67
CA TYR A 103 5.93 4.96 -15.87
C TYR A 103 5.16 5.82 -14.87
N THR A 104 4.14 6.50 -15.36
CA THR A 104 3.29 7.35 -14.54
C THR A 104 1.82 7.23 -14.94
N ARG A 105 0.94 7.50 -14.01
CA ARG A 105 -0.49 7.64 -14.29
C ARG A 105 -0.93 9.10 -14.27
N ASN A 106 -0.05 10.00 -13.87
CA ASN A 106 -0.31 11.43 -13.84
C ASN A 106 -0.24 12.01 -15.26
N GLY A 107 -1.38 12.45 -15.77
CA GLY A 107 -1.51 13.03 -17.10
C GLY A 107 -1.55 14.55 -17.13
N SER A 108 -1.20 15.24 -16.04
CA SER A 108 -1.11 16.70 -16.00
C SER A 108 0.20 17.16 -16.63
N LEU A 109 0.23 17.27 -17.95
CA LEU A 109 1.42 17.61 -18.72
C LEU A 109 1.63 19.13 -18.79
N GLN A 110 2.89 19.53 -18.82
CA GLN A 110 3.28 20.92 -18.99
C GLN A 110 4.36 21.03 -20.06
N LEU A 111 4.35 22.16 -20.79
CA LEU A 111 5.41 22.49 -21.74
C LEU A 111 6.51 23.26 -21.01
N ASN A 112 7.76 22.86 -21.26
CA ASN A 112 8.94 23.60 -20.80
C ASN A 112 9.36 24.64 -21.84
#